data_1f1e6e59e5dd9b4ebd33389a2620bbad
#
_entry.id   1f1e6e59e5dd9b4ebd33389a2620bbad
#
_cell.length_a   1.000
_cell.length_b   1.000
_cell.length_c   1.000
_cell.angle_alpha   90.00
_cell.angle_beta   90.00
_cell.angle_gamma   90.00
#
_symmetry.space_group_name_H-M   'P 1'
#
loop_
_entity.id
_entity.type
_entity.pdbx_description
1 polymer ?
#
loop_
_entity_poly.entity_id
_entity_poly.type
_entity_poly.pdbx_seq_one_letter_code
_entity_poly.pdbx_strand_id
1 'polypeptide(L)'
;MDHFARLGLPAALDLDAGALDKAYFARQRQWHPDRFVGKSPEERARASVEAAALNDAYRTLKNPLDRAVYLASLKGVELPGDGKTIDDPELLMEAMEAREELHEASSIGAVDALAAKARADVQASLAELGSLFLANDKPALRKALLRLRYLDKFAEEARARRNNLGRS
;
A
#
# COMPACT_ATOMS: atom_id res chain seq x y z
N MET A 1 8.44 15.67 -9.49
CA MET A 1 8.44 14.42 -10.30
C MET A 1 7.79 13.32 -9.48
N ASP A 2 6.70 12.76 -9.97
CA ASP A 2 6.03 11.65 -9.28
C ASP A 2 6.81 10.33 -9.39
N HIS A 3 6.41 9.33 -8.60
CA HIS A 3 7.09 8.04 -8.53
C HIS A 3 7.09 7.27 -9.87
N PHE A 4 5.98 7.34 -10.62
CA PHE A 4 5.90 6.71 -11.93
C PHE A 4 6.88 7.34 -12.91
N ALA A 5 6.86 8.66 -13.02
CA ALA A 5 7.78 9.41 -13.89
C ALA A 5 9.25 9.19 -13.50
N ARG A 6 9.55 9.11 -12.20
CA ARG A 6 10.91 8.84 -11.70
C ARG A 6 11.44 7.50 -12.20
N LEU A 7 10.59 6.49 -12.30
CA LEU A 7 10.94 5.18 -12.81
C LEU A 7 10.74 5.05 -14.34
N GLY A 8 10.18 6.09 -14.99
CA GLY A 8 9.90 6.06 -16.43
C GLY A 8 8.76 5.12 -16.81
N LEU A 9 7.78 4.97 -15.90
CA LEU A 9 6.61 4.11 -16.07
C LEU A 9 5.34 4.93 -16.23
N PRO A 10 4.32 4.40 -16.91
CA PRO A 10 3.02 5.06 -16.97
C PRO A 10 2.35 5.06 -15.60
N ALA A 11 1.63 6.15 -15.28
CA ALA A 11 0.83 6.25 -14.06
C ALA A 11 -0.42 5.37 -14.23
N ALA A 12 -0.38 4.16 -13.71
CA ALA A 12 -1.43 3.17 -13.85
C ALA A 12 -1.59 2.34 -12.57
N LEU A 13 -2.84 1.94 -12.30
CA LEU A 13 -3.17 1.03 -11.20
C LEU A 13 -2.57 -0.35 -11.45
N ASP A 14 -2.75 -0.85 -12.67
CA ASP A 14 -2.24 -2.14 -13.12
C ASP A 14 -0.82 -1.95 -13.67
N LEU A 15 0.15 -2.42 -12.93
CA LEU A 15 1.56 -2.24 -13.22
C LEU A 15 2.25 -3.60 -13.21
N ASP A 16 2.92 -3.93 -14.33
CA ASP A 16 3.69 -5.17 -14.41
C ASP A 16 4.88 -5.15 -13.45
N ALA A 17 4.92 -6.12 -12.55
CA ALA A 17 5.97 -6.23 -11.52
C ALA A 17 7.37 -6.40 -12.14
N GLY A 18 7.48 -7.15 -13.23
CA GLY A 18 8.74 -7.32 -13.95
C GLY A 18 9.23 -6.03 -14.58
N ALA A 19 8.33 -5.25 -15.18
CA ALA A 19 8.66 -3.95 -15.74
C ALA A 19 9.10 -2.96 -14.64
N LEU A 20 8.44 -2.98 -13.49
CA LEU A 20 8.80 -2.17 -12.33
C LEU A 20 10.21 -2.52 -11.82
N ASP A 21 10.50 -3.79 -11.61
CA ASP A 21 11.79 -4.27 -11.14
C ASP A 21 12.91 -3.87 -12.12
N LYS A 22 12.69 -4.08 -13.41
CA LYS A 22 13.64 -3.73 -14.48
C LYS A 22 13.92 -2.23 -14.51
N ALA A 23 12.88 -1.40 -14.41
CA ALA A 23 13.00 0.06 -14.40
C ALA A 23 13.79 0.53 -13.18
N TYR A 24 13.48 -0.01 -12.00
CA TYR A 24 14.18 0.32 -10.76
C TYR A 24 15.66 -0.03 -10.82
N PHE A 25 16.02 -1.25 -11.20
CA PHE A 25 17.42 -1.67 -11.26
C PHE A 25 18.22 -0.90 -12.30
N ALA A 26 17.62 -0.53 -13.43
CA ALA A 26 18.28 0.30 -14.44
C ALA A 26 18.61 1.70 -13.88
N ARG A 27 17.66 2.33 -13.18
CA ARG A 27 17.84 3.65 -12.56
C ARG A 27 18.79 3.60 -11.37
N GLN A 28 18.67 2.58 -10.51
CA GLN A 28 19.55 2.39 -9.36
C GLN A 28 21.01 2.31 -9.77
N ARG A 29 21.34 1.60 -10.85
CA ARG A 29 22.70 1.53 -11.38
C ARG A 29 23.27 2.88 -11.78
N GLN A 30 22.42 3.82 -12.21
CA GLN A 30 22.86 5.18 -12.59
C GLN A 30 23.26 6.03 -11.36
N TRP A 31 22.55 5.83 -10.26
CA TRP A 31 22.69 6.65 -9.05
C TRP A 31 23.36 5.92 -7.88
N HIS A 32 23.92 4.73 -8.13
CA HIS A 32 24.57 3.96 -7.08
C HIS A 32 25.78 4.73 -6.51
N PRO A 33 25.95 4.82 -5.18
CA PRO A 33 27.01 5.57 -4.54
C PRO A 33 28.41 5.25 -5.05
N ASP A 34 28.69 3.98 -5.40
CA ASP A 34 30.00 3.53 -5.90
C ASP A 34 30.41 4.21 -7.19
N ARG A 35 29.45 4.69 -8.01
CA ARG A 35 29.74 5.46 -9.23
C ARG A 35 30.18 6.89 -8.96
N PHE A 36 29.98 7.37 -7.75
CA PHE A 36 30.28 8.73 -7.34
C PHE A 36 31.49 8.81 -6.40
N VAL A 37 32.20 7.69 -6.23
CA VAL A 37 33.50 7.67 -5.54
C VAL A 37 34.47 8.59 -6.27
N GLY A 38 35.09 9.53 -5.56
CA GLY A 38 35.98 10.51 -6.16
C GLY A 38 35.32 11.71 -6.84
N LYS A 39 34.00 11.79 -6.83
CA LYS A 39 33.24 12.96 -7.29
C LYS A 39 33.14 14.02 -6.18
N SER A 40 32.67 15.22 -6.56
CA SER A 40 32.51 16.32 -5.61
C SER A 40 31.53 15.98 -4.48
N PRO A 41 31.60 16.64 -3.32
CA PRO A 41 30.64 16.47 -2.24
C PRO A 41 29.20 16.72 -2.70
N GLU A 42 28.96 17.69 -3.58
CA GLU A 42 27.65 18.05 -4.13
C GLU A 42 27.11 16.94 -5.03
N GLU A 43 27.95 16.37 -5.90
CA GLU A 43 27.57 15.26 -6.77
C GLU A 43 27.22 14.02 -5.97
N ARG A 44 27.99 13.72 -4.92
CA ARG A 44 27.71 12.59 -4.01
C ARG A 44 26.41 12.78 -3.24
N ALA A 45 26.17 13.99 -2.72
CA ALA A 45 24.94 14.33 -2.03
C ALA A 45 23.73 14.18 -2.95
N ARG A 46 23.82 14.69 -4.19
CA ARG A 46 22.78 14.53 -5.20
C ARG A 46 22.50 13.06 -5.52
N ALA A 47 23.53 12.26 -5.72
CA ALA A 47 23.38 10.82 -5.97
C ALA A 47 22.66 10.11 -4.82
N SER A 48 23.00 10.46 -3.58
CA SER A 48 22.35 9.91 -2.38
C SER A 48 20.85 10.26 -2.33
N VAL A 49 20.51 11.51 -2.61
CA VAL A 49 19.09 11.96 -2.65
C VAL A 49 18.31 11.23 -3.74
N GLU A 50 18.87 11.11 -4.95
CA GLU A 50 18.21 10.41 -6.06
C GLU A 50 18.07 8.91 -5.78
N ALA A 51 19.08 8.27 -5.19
CA ALA A 51 19.01 6.88 -4.80
C ALA A 51 17.90 6.63 -3.76
N ALA A 52 17.81 7.50 -2.75
CA ALA A 52 16.74 7.43 -1.73
C ALA A 52 15.36 7.62 -2.35
N ALA A 53 15.21 8.59 -3.24
CA ALA A 53 13.94 8.85 -3.94
C ALA A 53 13.52 7.69 -4.86
N LEU A 54 14.48 7.01 -5.50
CA LEU A 54 14.23 5.81 -6.30
C LEU A 54 13.76 4.64 -5.43
N ASN A 55 14.39 4.43 -4.28
CA ASN A 55 13.99 3.39 -3.34
C ASN A 55 12.58 3.61 -2.82
N ASP A 56 12.24 4.86 -2.51
CA ASP A 56 10.90 5.23 -2.04
C ASP A 56 9.85 5.00 -3.12
N ALA A 57 10.12 5.44 -4.35
CA ALA A 57 9.25 5.23 -5.50
C ALA A 57 9.01 3.73 -5.76
N TYR A 58 10.08 2.94 -5.75
CA TYR A 58 9.99 1.50 -5.98
C TYR A 58 9.16 0.81 -4.89
N ARG A 59 9.44 1.08 -3.62
CA ARG A 59 8.69 0.51 -2.49
C ARG A 59 7.20 0.83 -2.57
N THR A 60 6.87 2.11 -2.82
CA THR A 60 5.47 2.55 -2.95
C THR A 60 4.75 1.86 -4.10
N LEU A 61 5.38 1.78 -5.28
CA LEU A 61 4.74 1.21 -6.46
C LEU A 61 4.72 -0.33 -6.46
N LYS A 62 5.60 -0.97 -5.70
CA LYS A 62 5.64 -2.44 -5.61
C LYS A 62 4.48 -3.01 -4.81
N ASN A 63 4.03 -2.32 -3.78
CA ASN A 63 2.85 -2.72 -3.01
C ASN A 63 1.57 -2.27 -3.73
N PRO A 64 0.64 -3.19 -4.08
CA PRO A 64 -0.57 -2.84 -4.81
C PRO A 64 -1.45 -1.80 -4.12
N LEU A 65 -1.60 -1.89 -2.79
CA LEU A 65 -2.40 -0.94 -2.02
C LEU A 65 -1.73 0.43 -1.95
N ASP A 66 -0.44 0.49 -1.64
CA ASP A 66 0.32 1.75 -1.60
C ASP A 66 0.34 2.43 -2.97
N ARG A 67 0.48 1.65 -4.03
CA ARG A 67 0.38 2.16 -5.41
C ARG A 67 -0.98 2.77 -5.70
N ALA A 68 -2.07 2.09 -5.31
CA ALA A 68 -3.43 2.60 -5.50
C ALA A 68 -3.67 3.89 -4.72
N VAL A 69 -3.25 3.94 -3.46
CA VAL A 69 -3.33 5.14 -2.61
C VAL A 69 -2.52 6.28 -3.21
N TYR A 70 -1.31 6.01 -3.67
CA TYR A 70 -0.46 7.00 -4.30
C TYR A 70 -1.07 7.53 -5.61
N LEU A 71 -1.56 6.64 -6.49
CA LEU A 71 -2.24 7.03 -7.73
C LEU A 71 -3.48 7.89 -7.45
N ALA A 72 -4.25 7.55 -6.42
CA ALA A 72 -5.41 8.33 -5.99
C ALA A 72 -4.99 9.73 -5.50
N SER A 73 -3.88 9.85 -4.78
CA SER A 73 -3.35 11.14 -4.31
C SER A 73 -2.99 12.05 -5.49
N LEU A 74 -2.45 11.51 -6.57
CA LEU A 74 -2.16 12.26 -7.80
C LEU A 74 -3.45 12.80 -8.47
N LYS A 75 -4.60 12.22 -8.15
CA LYS A 75 -5.92 12.67 -8.61
C LYS A 75 -6.65 13.54 -7.58
N GLY A 76 -6.00 13.90 -6.50
CA GLY A 76 -6.55 14.74 -5.44
C GLY A 76 -7.41 14.01 -4.41
N VAL A 77 -7.25 12.66 -4.31
CA VAL A 77 -7.90 11.87 -3.27
C VAL A 77 -6.92 11.65 -2.13
N GLU A 78 -7.18 12.31 -1.01
CA GLU A 78 -6.33 12.24 0.18
C GLU A 78 -6.95 11.32 1.23
N LEU A 79 -6.11 10.47 1.81
CA LEU A 79 -6.45 9.63 2.96
C LEU A 79 -5.83 10.20 4.24
N PRO A 80 -6.41 9.91 5.43
CA PRO A 80 -5.75 10.23 6.70
C PRO A 80 -4.36 9.59 6.74
N GLY A 81 -3.41 10.26 7.38
CA GLY A 81 -2.06 9.73 7.56
C GLY A 81 -2.04 8.40 8.33
N ASP A 82 -0.96 7.66 8.21
CA ASP A 82 -0.77 6.41 8.95
C ASP A 82 -0.92 6.62 10.46
N GLY A 83 -1.62 5.68 11.10
CA GLY A 83 -1.91 5.75 12.53
C GLY A 83 -3.03 6.70 12.94
N LYS A 84 -3.61 7.45 12.02
CA LYS A 84 -4.79 8.28 12.28
C LYS A 84 -6.07 7.47 12.20
N THR A 85 -7.07 7.89 12.98
CA THR A 85 -8.41 7.28 12.99
C THR A 85 -9.07 7.44 11.61
N ILE A 86 -9.83 6.41 11.21
CA ILE A 86 -10.68 6.46 10.03
C ILE A 86 -11.71 7.58 10.22
N ASP A 87 -11.78 8.50 9.27
CA ASP A 87 -12.67 9.66 9.31
C ASP A 87 -14.04 9.43 8.64
N ASP A 88 -14.29 8.23 8.15
CA ASP A 88 -15.58 7.76 7.65
C ASP A 88 -16.29 7.00 8.77
N PRO A 89 -17.44 7.49 9.31
CA PRO A 89 -18.11 6.86 10.44
C PRO A 89 -18.58 5.43 10.16
N GLU A 90 -19.06 5.15 8.96
CA GLU A 90 -19.53 3.82 8.57
C GLU A 90 -18.36 2.82 8.54
N LEU A 91 -17.25 3.18 7.91
CA LEU A 91 -16.05 2.35 7.89
C LEU A 91 -15.41 2.19 9.27
N LEU A 92 -15.46 3.23 10.09
CA LEU A 92 -14.98 3.14 11.47
C LEU A 92 -15.76 2.09 12.27
N MET A 93 -17.09 2.07 12.11
CA MET A 93 -17.96 1.07 12.75
C MET A 93 -17.63 -0.33 12.23
N GLU A 94 -17.53 -0.52 10.92
CA GLU A 94 -17.13 -1.82 10.34
C GLU A 94 -15.79 -2.32 10.91
N ALA A 95 -14.81 -1.44 11.00
CA ALA A 95 -13.48 -1.80 11.51
C ALA A 95 -13.50 -2.15 13.00
N MET A 96 -14.30 -1.43 13.79
CA MET A 96 -14.47 -1.69 15.22
C MET A 96 -15.16 -3.03 15.46
N GLU A 97 -16.25 -3.31 14.74
CA GLU A 97 -16.98 -4.59 14.80
C GLU A 97 -16.08 -5.76 14.41
N ALA A 98 -15.32 -5.63 13.35
CA ALA A 98 -14.37 -6.66 12.91
C ALA A 98 -13.31 -6.97 13.99
N ARG A 99 -12.79 -5.93 14.66
CA ARG A 99 -11.82 -6.08 15.74
C ARG A 99 -12.43 -6.74 16.97
N GLU A 100 -13.66 -6.39 17.31
CA GLU A 100 -14.38 -7.00 18.43
C GLU A 100 -14.59 -8.49 18.18
N GLU A 101 -15.11 -8.86 17.01
CA GLU A 101 -15.26 -10.26 16.60
C GLU A 101 -13.94 -11.04 16.67
N LEU A 102 -12.85 -10.41 16.21
CA LEU A 102 -11.51 -11.02 16.27
C LEU A 102 -11.03 -11.21 17.71
N HIS A 103 -11.30 -10.22 18.57
CA HIS A 103 -10.92 -10.28 19.98
C HIS A 103 -11.69 -11.38 20.73
N GLU A 104 -12.97 -11.56 20.43
CA GLU A 104 -13.83 -12.59 20.99
C GLU A 104 -13.54 -13.98 20.46
N ALA A 105 -12.92 -14.10 19.29
CA ALA A 105 -12.57 -15.39 18.71
C ALA A 105 -11.65 -16.20 19.63
N SER A 106 -12.10 -17.36 20.07
CA SER A 106 -11.42 -18.20 21.06
C SER A 106 -10.74 -19.44 20.47
N SER A 107 -10.86 -19.65 19.17
CA SER A 107 -10.25 -20.79 18.47
C SER A 107 -9.53 -20.36 17.20
N ILE A 108 -8.54 -21.14 16.79
CA ILE A 108 -7.81 -20.94 15.52
C ILE A 108 -8.80 -21.00 14.35
N GLY A 109 -9.76 -21.92 14.36
CA GLY A 109 -10.79 -22.03 13.31
C GLY A 109 -11.64 -20.78 13.19
N ALA A 110 -12.05 -20.17 14.30
CA ALA A 110 -12.81 -18.92 14.29
C ALA A 110 -11.98 -17.76 13.71
N VAL A 111 -10.71 -17.64 14.10
CA VAL A 111 -9.80 -16.62 13.54
C VAL A 111 -9.56 -16.82 12.06
N ASP A 112 -9.36 -18.07 11.62
CA ASP A 112 -9.16 -18.40 10.21
C ASP A 112 -10.40 -18.08 9.35
N ALA A 113 -11.61 -18.27 9.88
CA ALA A 113 -12.85 -17.89 9.22
C ALA A 113 -12.96 -16.37 9.04
N LEU A 114 -12.64 -15.58 10.06
CA LEU A 114 -12.61 -14.11 9.98
C LEU A 114 -11.56 -13.62 8.98
N ALA A 115 -10.38 -14.22 9.00
CA ALA A 115 -9.32 -13.92 8.05
C ALA A 115 -9.71 -14.25 6.61
N ALA A 116 -10.43 -15.37 6.39
CA ALA A 116 -10.95 -15.75 5.06
C ALA A 116 -11.99 -14.75 4.54
N LYS A 117 -12.90 -14.30 5.40
CA LYS A 117 -13.89 -13.25 5.06
C LYS A 117 -13.17 -11.95 4.68
N ALA A 118 -12.19 -11.53 5.48
CA ALA A 118 -11.42 -10.32 5.19
C ALA A 118 -10.68 -10.41 3.85
N ARG A 119 -10.10 -11.56 3.51
CA ARG A 119 -9.47 -11.78 2.20
C ARG A 119 -10.46 -11.66 1.05
N ALA A 120 -11.67 -12.21 1.21
CA ALA A 120 -12.74 -12.07 0.20
C ALA A 120 -13.15 -10.61 0.01
N ASP A 121 -13.25 -9.83 1.10
CA ASP A 121 -13.57 -8.41 1.07
C ASP A 121 -12.45 -7.59 0.40
N VAL A 122 -11.20 -7.94 0.65
CA VAL A 122 -10.04 -7.35 -0.05
C VAL A 122 -10.13 -7.60 -1.55
N GLN A 123 -10.39 -8.83 -1.98
CA GLN A 123 -10.49 -9.16 -3.41
C GLN A 123 -11.63 -8.41 -4.09
N ALA A 124 -12.79 -8.32 -3.44
CA ALA A 124 -13.95 -7.57 -3.94
C ALA A 124 -13.60 -6.07 -4.09
N SER A 125 -12.98 -5.47 -3.07
CA SER A 125 -12.58 -4.05 -3.10
C SER A 125 -11.51 -3.76 -4.16
N LEU A 126 -10.53 -4.64 -4.33
CA LEU A 126 -9.50 -4.50 -5.37
C LEU A 126 -10.11 -4.59 -6.78
N ALA A 127 -11.09 -5.48 -6.98
CA ALA A 127 -11.78 -5.63 -8.27
C ALA A 127 -12.55 -4.37 -8.67
N GLU A 128 -13.05 -3.59 -7.71
CA GLU A 128 -13.78 -2.34 -7.95
C GLU A 128 -12.87 -1.15 -8.26
N LEU A 129 -11.62 -1.16 -7.85
CA LEU A 129 -10.73 0.00 -7.95
C LEU A 129 -10.57 0.51 -9.39
N GLY A 130 -10.37 -0.37 -10.35
CA GLY A 130 -10.22 -0.01 -11.75
C GLY A 130 -11.40 0.79 -12.27
N SER A 131 -12.62 0.34 -12.00
CA SER A 131 -13.85 1.03 -12.38
C SER A 131 -14.00 2.39 -11.69
N LEU A 132 -13.64 2.48 -10.41
CA LEU A 132 -13.70 3.72 -9.64
C LEU A 132 -12.70 4.77 -10.15
N PHE A 133 -11.50 4.35 -10.54
CA PHE A 133 -10.53 5.23 -11.18
C PHE A 133 -11.01 5.72 -12.54
N LEU A 134 -11.59 4.85 -13.37
CA LEU A 134 -12.14 5.20 -14.68
C LEU A 134 -13.34 6.15 -14.57
N ALA A 135 -14.23 5.90 -13.63
CA ALA A 135 -15.39 6.75 -13.38
C ALA A 135 -15.02 8.10 -12.73
N ASN A 136 -13.79 8.24 -12.23
CA ASN A 136 -13.35 9.40 -11.46
C ASN A 136 -14.27 9.69 -10.26
N ASP A 137 -14.85 8.65 -9.67
CA ASP A 137 -15.69 8.73 -8.48
C ASP A 137 -14.80 8.80 -7.24
N LYS A 138 -14.36 10.01 -6.93
CA LYS A 138 -13.41 10.27 -5.84
C LYS A 138 -13.93 9.85 -4.46
N PRO A 139 -15.18 10.14 -4.06
CA PRO A 139 -15.70 9.69 -2.78
C PRO A 139 -15.75 8.17 -2.65
N ALA A 140 -16.23 7.46 -3.66
CA ALA A 140 -16.27 6.00 -3.67
C ALA A 140 -14.87 5.39 -3.70
N LEU A 141 -13.95 5.96 -4.47
CA LEU A 141 -12.55 5.56 -4.51
C LEU A 141 -11.88 5.71 -3.14
N ARG A 142 -12.09 6.85 -2.49
CA ARG A 142 -11.57 7.12 -1.14
C ARG A 142 -12.07 6.09 -0.13
N LYS A 143 -13.37 5.79 -0.15
CA LYS A 143 -13.99 4.81 0.75
C LYS A 143 -13.42 3.41 0.53
N ALA A 144 -13.27 2.99 -0.72
CA ALA A 144 -12.68 1.69 -1.08
C ALA A 144 -11.22 1.57 -0.59
N LEU A 145 -10.43 2.62 -0.75
CA LEU A 145 -9.03 2.63 -0.29
C LEU A 145 -8.92 2.63 1.23
N LEU A 146 -9.78 3.36 1.93
CA LEU A 146 -9.85 3.31 3.40
C LEU A 146 -10.22 1.91 3.90
N ARG A 147 -11.20 1.25 3.23
CA ARG A 147 -11.58 -0.12 3.56
C ARG A 147 -10.42 -1.08 3.37
N LEU A 148 -9.72 -1.01 2.25
CA LEU A 148 -8.52 -1.83 2.00
C LEU A 148 -7.45 -1.63 3.04
N ARG A 149 -7.25 -0.40 3.49
CA ARG A 149 -6.24 -0.07 4.51
C ARG A 149 -6.57 -0.71 5.86
N TYR A 150 -7.83 -0.66 6.32
CA TYR A 150 -8.18 -1.30 7.57
C TYR A 150 -8.19 -2.83 7.47
N LEU A 151 -8.59 -3.40 6.31
CA LEU A 151 -8.54 -4.84 6.09
C LEU A 151 -7.10 -5.38 6.09
N ASP A 152 -6.15 -4.61 5.57
CA ASP A 152 -4.73 -4.95 5.62
C ASP A 152 -4.22 -5.02 7.08
N LYS A 153 -4.56 -4.04 7.91
CA LYS A 153 -4.27 -4.06 9.35
C LYS A 153 -4.98 -5.20 10.07
N PHE A 154 -6.23 -5.47 9.74
CA PHE A 154 -6.99 -6.58 10.30
C PHE A 154 -6.32 -7.92 10.00
N ALA A 155 -5.79 -8.12 8.79
CA ALA A 155 -5.07 -9.33 8.43
C ALA A 155 -3.83 -9.56 9.31
N GLU A 156 -3.11 -8.50 9.66
CA GLU A 156 -1.97 -8.56 10.58
C GLU A 156 -2.41 -8.92 12.01
N GLU A 157 -3.46 -8.28 12.49
CA GLU A 157 -4.03 -8.55 13.82
C GLU A 157 -4.57 -9.98 13.92
N ALA A 158 -5.23 -10.48 12.89
CA ALA A 158 -5.72 -11.85 12.82
C ALA A 158 -4.56 -12.86 12.87
N ARG A 159 -3.48 -12.59 12.16
CA ARG A 159 -2.28 -13.43 12.19
C ARG A 159 -1.65 -13.48 13.57
N ALA A 160 -1.54 -12.31 14.24
CA ALA A 160 -1.04 -12.22 15.60
C ALA A 160 -1.94 -12.98 16.59
N ARG A 161 -3.26 -12.84 16.48
CA ARG A 161 -4.26 -13.56 17.31
C ARG A 161 -4.13 -15.06 17.14
N ARG A 162 -4.04 -15.53 15.90
CA ARG A 162 -3.86 -16.94 15.57
C ARG A 162 -2.60 -17.52 16.24
N ASN A 163 -1.49 -16.79 16.15
CA ASN A 163 -0.23 -17.21 16.76
C ASN A 163 -0.33 -17.29 18.30
N ASN A 164 -1.01 -16.34 18.93
CA ASN A 164 -1.23 -16.35 20.37
C ASN A 164 -2.08 -17.55 20.81
N LEU A 165 -3.14 -17.88 20.09
CA LEU A 165 -3.97 -19.06 20.36
C LEU A 165 -3.24 -20.38 20.14
N GLY A 166 -2.29 -20.43 19.22
CA GLY A 166 -1.47 -21.61 18.94
C GLY A 166 -0.37 -21.87 20.01
N ARG A 167 -0.11 -20.90 20.88
CA ARG A 167 0.87 -21.01 21.97
C ARG A 167 0.25 -21.35 23.32
N SER A 168 -1.05 -21.42 23.41
CA SER A 168 -1.83 -21.70 24.63
C SER A 168 -2.01 -23.18 24.87
#